data_8822d35eb76907f14bc9fc740c41dd39
#
_entry.id   8822d35eb76907f14bc9fc740c41dd39
#
_cell.length_a   1.000
_cell.length_b   1.000
_cell.length_c   1.000
_cell.angle_alpha   90.00
_cell.angle_beta   90.00
_cell.angle_gamma   90.00
#
_symmetry.space_group_name_H-M   'P 1'
#
loop_
_entity.id
_entity.type
_entity.pdbx_description
1 polymer ?
#
loop_
_entity_poly.entity_id
_entity_poly.type
_entity_poly.pdbx_seq_one_letter_code
_entity_poly.pdbx_strand_id
1 'polypeptide(L)'
;MSKQRDNLLFVFAIGIYLLMLHSMNAWFLWNVDRMWLEVITLMLGVVLVIRNKKSYHFSKGSQILVLLFSLAILWNSKLGIGSILMLPISFFIMFGLSKQSLKKMLQWWTNLYAFILVVSFIAWTLSWSSILPDFGTIVHPAHDNYTYTNYILCIRGAFYDIRFNSIFLEPGHTAMIAAFTLFVNRFNLKSKAVIAILVCTVFTFSLAGYVLMFLGYCIIALQSLRVKQIVKKVFPYILILSVVYYAGITYQNGNNLLNELILERLQMDDEKGFSGNNRTGEITNNTYESFLKTPEVISGMSPQRYSNYVERGLIEGAGYKLYVMQKGIIGILLVLLAYFYIYRYSGDKRLTLGLLLVYIAAFWQRAYPFWYSWLVIFYFSTIRQIQGKNKN
;
A
#
# COMPACT_ATOMS: atom_id res chain seq x y z
N MET A 1 7.38 13.47 32.77
CA MET A 1 6.34 13.67 31.73
C MET A 1 6.68 13.13 30.34
N SER A 2 7.94 13.09 29.89
CA SER A 2 8.29 12.60 28.53
C SER A 2 8.05 11.10 28.32
N LYS A 3 8.49 10.24 29.25
CA LYS A 3 8.42 8.77 29.14
C LYS A 3 6.98 8.24 29.07
N GLN A 4 6.06 8.75 29.90
CA GLN A 4 4.65 8.35 29.89
C GLN A 4 3.93 8.74 28.58
N ARG A 5 4.27 9.90 28.02
CA ARG A 5 3.76 10.36 26.73
C ARG A 5 4.23 9.47 25.58
N ASP A 6 5.50 9.05 25.60
CA ASP A 6 6.05 8.17 24.60
C ASP A 6 5.41 6.78 24.65
N ASN A 7 5.10 6.25 25.84
CA ASN A 7 4.39 4.98 25.99
C ASN A 7 2.97 5.05 25.40
N LEU A 8 2.21 6.11 25.67
CA LEU A 8 0.87 6.28 25.09
C LEU A 8 0.91 6.42 23.57
N LEU A 9 1.87 7.17 23.04
CA LEU A 9 2.07 7.28 21.61
C LEU A 9 2.41 5.91 20.99
N PHE A 10 3.22 5.11 21.68
CA PHE A 10 3.59 3.76 21.22
C PHE A 10 2.37 2.83 21.17
N VAL A 11 1.54 2.82 22.22
CA VAL A 11 0.30 2.00 22.26
C VAL A 11 -0.67 2.42 21.16
N PHE A 12 -0.86 3.74 20.94
CA PHE A 12 -1.66 4.24 19.82
C PHE A 12 -1.07 3.82 18.46
N ALA A 13 0.25 3.90 18.31
CA ALA A 13 0.93 3.48 17.08
C ALA A 13 0.71 1.99 16.80
N ILE A 14 0.70 1.12 17.82
CA ILE A 14 0.36 -0.31 17.64
C ILE A 14 -1.04 -0.46 17.03
N GLY A 15 -2.04 0.25 17.53
CA GLY A 15 -3.40 0.23 16.97
C GLY A 15 -3.40 0.62 15.48
N ILE A 16 -2.70 1.69 15.12
CA ILE A 16 -2.54 2.11 13.72
C ILE A 16 -1.84 1.03 12.89
N TYR A 17 -0.78 0.38 13.40
CA TYR A 17 -0.06 -0.65 12.65
C TYR A 17 -0.91 -1.92 12.47
N LEU A 18 -1.74 -2.29 13.45
CA LEU A 18 -2.70 -3.38 13.29
C LEU A 18 -3.72 -3.07 12.18
N LEU A 19 -4.22 -1.82 12.10
CA LEU A 19 -5.07 -1.39 11.01
C LEU A 19 -4.34 -1.41 9.66
N MET A 20 -3.06 -1.03 9.62
CA MET A 20 -2.25 -1.13 8.41
C MET A 20 -2.08 -2.60 7.99
N LEU A 21 -1.73 -3.49 8.91
CA LEU A 21 -1.57 -4.93 8.64
C LEU A 21 -2.90 -5.58 8.24
N HIS A 22 -4.02 -5.20 8.86
CA HIS A 22 -5.36 -5.66 8.47
C HIS A 22 -5.69 -5.23 7.04
N SER A 23 -5.40 -3.96 6.66
CA SER A 23 -5.63 -3.49 5.30
C SER A 23 -4.76 -4.18 4.25
N MET A 24 -3.67 -4.80 4.66
CA MET A 24 -2.79 -5.63 3.81
C MET A 24 -3.19 -7.11 3.79
N ASN A 25 -4.29 -7.46 4.46
CA ASN A 25 -4.75 -8.84 4.63
C ASN A 25 -3.69 -9.75 5.27
N ALA A 26 -3.13 -9.35 6.41
CA ALA A 26 -2.29 -10.23 7.22
C ALA A 26 -3.13 -11.40 7.75
N TRP A 27 -2.67 -12.64 7.55
CA TRP A 27 -3.47 -13.86 7.76
C TRP A 27 -4.07 -13.99 9.17
N PHE A 28 -3.34 -13.61 10.20
CA PHE A 28 -3.80 -13.68 11.59
C PHE A 28 -4.87 -12.64 11.94
N LEU A 29 -5.16 -11.69 11.03
CA LEU A 29 -6.21 -10.68 11.17
C LEU A 29 -7.42 -10.96 10.26
N TRP A 30 -7.45 -12.02 9.48
CA TRP A 30 -8.55 -12.28 8.54
C TRP A 30 -9.92 -12.41 9.21
N ASN A 31 -9.96 -13.01 10.42
CA ASN A 31 -11.19 -13.18 11.19
C ASN A 31 -11.44 -12.04 12.19
N VAL A 32 -10.63 -10.98 12.14
CA VAL A 32 -10.80 -9.81 13.02
C VAL A 32 -11.61 -8.76 12.28
N ASP A 33 -12.77 -8.40 12.80
CA ASP A 33 -13.55 -7.31 12.22
C ASP A 33 -12.78 -5.98 12.37
N ARG A 34 -12.58 -5.32 11.22
CA ARG A 34 -11.90 -4.02 11.14
C ARG A 34 -12.52 -2.97 12.06
N MET A 35 -13.82 -3.01 12.24
CA MET A 35 -14.55 -2.06 13.09
C MET A 35 -14.01 -2.08 14.53
N TRP A 36 -13.75 -3.25 15.09
CA TRP A 36 -13.20 -3.34 16.45
C TRP A 36 -11.79 -2.77 16.55
N LEU A 37 -10.94 -2.99 15.55
CA LEU A 37 -9.61 -2.38 15.51
C LEU A 37 -9.71 -0.85 15.41
N GLU A 38 -10.64 -0.33 14.63
CA GLU A 38 -10.91 1.10 14.51
C GLU A 38 -11.40 1.70 15.83
N VAL A 39 -12.35 1.05 16.51
CA VAL A 39 -12.88 1.49 17.81
C VAL A 39 -11.77 1.54 18.87
N ILE A 40 -11.00 0.46 19.00
CA ILE A 40 -9.90 0.40 19.96
C ILE A 40 -8.86 1.48 19.65
N THR A 41 -8.47 1.63 18.39
CA THR A 41 -7.48 2.63 17.97
C THR A 41 -7.99 4.04 18.23
N LEU A 42 -9.28 4.31 17.99
CA LEU A 42 -9.92 5.57 18.29
C LEU A 42 -9.90 5.88 19.80
N MET A 43 -10.26 4.91 20.63
CA MET A 43 -10.22 5.07 22.10
C MET A 43 -8.80 5.41 22.58
N LEU A 44 -7.80 4.71 22.09
CA LEU A 44 -6.39 4.98 22.38
C LEU A 44 -5.99 6.39 21.95
N GLY A 45 -6.43 6.82 20.76
CA GLY A 45 -6.21 8.15 20.23
C GLY A 45 -6.87 9.23 21.09
N VAL A 46 -8.12 9.03 21.52
CA VAL A 46 -8.83 9.95 22.42
C VAL A 46 -8.09 10.09 23.74
N VAL A 47 -7.66 8.99 24.36
CA VAL A 47 -6.85 9.02 25.59
C VAL A 47 -5.56 9.79 25.38
N LEU A 48 -4.88 9.58 24.23
CA LEU A 48 -3.65 10.30 23.88
C LEU A 48 -3.91 11.82 23.75
N VAL A 49 -5.02 12.23 23.11
CA VAL A 49 -5.43 13.63 22.99
C VAL A 49 -5.76 14.26 24.33
N ILE A 50 -6.58 13.59 25.18
CA ILE A 50 -6.97 14.09 26.50
C ILE A 50 -5.75 14.33 27.37
N ARG A 51 -4.81 13.40 27.41
CA ARG A 51 -3.59 13.50 28.22
C ARG A 51 -2.57 14.50 27.68
N ASN A 52 -2.64 14.84 26.39
CA ASN A 52 -1.71 15.74 25.72
C ASN A 52 -2.40 17.00 25.15
N LYS A 53 -3.49 17.47 25.75
CA LYS A 53 -4.29 18.62 25.27
C LYS A 53 -3.45 19.83 24.82
N LYS A 54 -2.35 20.16 25.55
CA LYS A 54 -1.48 21.31 25.21
C LYS A 54 -0.67 21.14 23.92
N SER A 55 -0.51 19.92 23.41
CA SER A 55 0.28 19.63 22.19
C SER A 55 -0.58 19.26 20.98
N TYR A 56 -1.89 19.18 21.16
CA TYR A 56 -2.84 18.92 20.10
C TYR A 56 -3.47 20.22 19.61
N HIS A 57 -3.19 20.57 18.37
CA HIS A 57 -3.82 21.69 17.70
C HIS A 57 -4.68 21.17 16.55
N PHE A 58 -5.99 21.12 16.76
CA PHE A 58 -6.95 20.84 15.70
C PHE A 58 -7.07 22.07 14.81
N SER A 59 -6.35 22.08 13.71
CA SER A 59 -6.40 23.17 12.75
C SER A 59 -7.68 23.11 11.90
N LYS A 60 -8.11 24.26 11.35
CA LYS A 60 -9.17 24.29 10.33
C LYS A 60 -8.84 23.36 9.15
N GLY A 61 -7.57 23.17 8.84
CA GLY A 61 -7.10 22.24 7.82
C GLY A 61 -7.45 20.79 8.11
N SER A 62 -7.31 20.34 9.36
CA SER A 62 -7.70 18.99 9.76
C SER A 62 -9.20 18.76 9.61
N GLN A 63 -10.02 19.76 9.93
CA GLN A 63 -11.49 19.69 9.79
C GLN A 63 -11.91 19.54 8.33
N ILE A 64 -11.33 20.35 7.42
CA ILE A 64 -11.60 20.26 5.98
C ILE A 64 -11.20 18.89 5.44
N LEU A 65 -10.06 18.36 5.90
CA LEU A 65 -9.60 17.04 5.47
C LEU A 65 -10.55 15.92 5.91
N VAL A 66 -11.02 15.97 7.17
CA VAL A 66 -12.03 15.02 7.67
C VAL A 66 -13.28 15.10 6.81
N LEU A 67 -13.73 16.31 6.45
CA LEU A 67 -14.89 16.52 5.58
C LEU A 67 -14.66 15.91 4.19
N LEU A 68 -13.52 16.18 3.55
CA LEU A 68 -13.19 15.64 2.23
C LEU A 68 -13.14 14.11 2.23
N PHE A 69 -12.50 13.51 3.24
CA PHE A 69 -12.46 12.05 3.38
C PHE A 69 -13.86 11.48 3.63
N SER A 70 -14.65 12.11 4.49
CA SER A 70 -16.02 11.68 4.75
C SER A 70 -16.85 11.72 3.48
N LEU A 71 -16.78 12.81 2.71
CA LEU A 71 -17.47 12.92 1.42
C LEU A 71 -17.01 11.84 0.43
N ALA A 72 -15.70 11.58 0.33
CA ALA A 72 -15.17 10.57 -0.59
C ALA A 72 -15.58 9.13 -0.20
N ILE A 73 -15.69 8.84 1.10
CA ILE A 73 -16.13 7.54 1.60
C ILE A 73 -17.64 7.37 1.45
N LEU A 74 -18.41 8.40 1.85
CA LEU A 74 -19.87 8.41 1.79
C LEU A 74 -20.40 8.40 0.36
N TRP A 75 -19.67 9.01 -0.57
CA TRP A 75 -20.08 9.09 -1.96
C TRP A 75 -20.40 7.72 -2.52
N ASN A 76 -21.64 7.53 -2.87
CA ASN A 76 -22.15 6.31 -3.49
C ASN A 76 -21.71 5.01 -2.76
N SER A 77 -21.96 4.93 -1.45
CA SER A 77 -21.54 3.82 -0.58
C SER A 77 -22.72 3.15 0.12
N LYS A 78 -22.63 1.81 0.30
CA LYS A 78 -23.54 1.03 1.18
C LYS A 78 -23.04 0.92 2.62
N LEU A 79 -21.86 1.48 2.92
CA LEU A 79 -21.25 1.32 4.23
C LEU A 79 -22.12 1.91 5.35
N GLY A 80 -22.21 1.19 6.44
CA GLY A 80 -22.91 1.67 7.64
C GLY A 80 -22.26 2.94 8.22
N ILE A 81 -23.08 3.83 8.78
CA ILE A 81 -22.65 5.14 9.28
C ILE A 81 -21.50 5.02 10.29
N GLY A 82 -21.51 3.99 11.15
CA GLY A 82 -20.44 3.78 12.14
C GLY A 82 -19.05 3.59 11.53
N SER A 83 -18.92 2.69 10.54
CA SER A 83 -17.66 2.45 9.84
C SER A 83 -17.15 3.68 9.09
N ILE A 84 -18.07 4.49 8.57
CA ILE A 84 -17.78 5.71 7.84
C ILE A 84 -17.19 6.80 8.74
N LEU A 85 -17.71 6.94 9.95
CA LEU A 85 -17.25 7.94 10.91
C LEU A 85 -15.93 7.55 11.59
N MET A 86 -15.69 6.27 11.81
CA MET A 86 -14.46 5.78 12.46
C MET A 86 -13.21 6.14 11.66
N LEU A 87 -13.25 5.98 10.35
CA LEU A 87 -12.11 6.26 9.49
C LEU A 87 -11.66 7.74 9.54
N PRO A 88 -12.52 8.74 9.25
CA PRO A 88 -12.16 10.14 9.37
C PRO A 88 -11.68 10.55 10.77
N ILE A 89 -12.33 10.03 11.83
CA ILE A 89 -11.95 10.34 13.20
C ILE A 89 -10.54 9.83 13.52
N SER A 90 -10.20 8.62 13.08
CA SER A 90 -8.85 8.07 13.25
C SER A 90 -7.80 8.94 12.56
N PHE A 91 -8.08 9.41 11.35
CA PHE A 91 -7.19 10.33 10.63
C PHE A 91 -7.12 11.72 11.27
N PHE A 92 -8.22 12.22 11.78
CA PHE A 92 -8.25 13.48 12.50
C PHE A 92 -7.30 13.47 13.70
N ILE A 93 -7.27 12.38 14.46
CA ILE A 93 -6.34 12.18 15.56
C ILE A 93 -4.90 12.18 15.06
N MET A 94 -4.60 11.49 13.95
CA MET A 94 -3.25 11.49 13.39
C MET A 94 -2.79 12.88 12.94
N PHE A 95 -3.67 13.69 12.37
CA PHE A 95 -3.36 15.07 12.01
C PHE A 95 -3.05 15.97 13.21
N GLY A 96 -3.64 15.67 14.37
CA GLY A 96 -3.33 16.36 15.62
C GLY A 96 -1.93 16.05 16.18
N LEU A 97 -1.24 15.00 15.70
CA LEU A 97 0.05 14.59 16.19
C LEU A 97 1.16 15.57 15.78
N SER A 98 2.12 15.79 16.69
CA SER A 98 3.30 16.57 16.38
C SER A 98 4.16 15.88 15.31
N LYS A 99 4.90 16.69 14.52
CA LYS A 99 5.85 16.16 13.52
C LYS A 99 6.88 15.19 14.13
N GLN A 100 7.26 15.43 15.39
CA GLN A 100 8.19 14.55 16.11
C GLN A 100 7.54 13.19 16.43
N SER A 101 6.27 13.19 16.83
CA SER A 101 5.50 11.96 17.07
C SER A 101 5.35 11.13 15.79
N LEU A 102 4.97 11.78 14.68
CA LEU A 102 4.88 11.12 13.38
C LEU A 102 6.24 10.56 12.93
N LYS A 103 7.34 11.27 13.17
CA LYS A 103 8.69 10.76 12.85
C LYS A 103 9.04 9.51 13.64
N LYS A 104 8.70 9.46 14.95
CA LYS A 104 8.88 8.25 15.78
C LYS A 104 8.03 7.11 15.24
N MET A 105 6.77 7.36 14.90
CA MET A 105 5.88 6.35 14.31
C MET A 105 6.43 5.82 12.98
N LEU A 106 6.90 6.67 12.08
CA LEU A 106 7.55 6.22 10.84
C LEU A 106 8.74 5.30 11.12
N GLN A 107 9.60 5.67 12.07
CA GLN A 107 10.76 4.86 12.44
C GLN A 107 10.34 3.51 13.02
N TRP A 108 9.36 3.48 13.93
CA TRP A 108 8.81 2.25 14.50
C TRP A 108 8.16 1.38 13.43
N TRP A 109 7.37 1.98 12.52
CA TRP A 109 6.78 1.25 11.40
C TRP A 109 7.86 0.61 10.52
N THR A 110 8.86 1.40 10.11
CA THR A 110 9.94 0.90 9.24
C THR A 110 10.69 -0.27 9.87
N ASN A 111 10.99 -0.18 11.18
CA ASN A 111 11.66 -1.26 11.91
C ASN A 111 10.76 -2.50 12.07
N LEU A 112 9.48 -2.30 12.43
CA LEU A 112 8.51 -3.38 12.56
C LEU A 112 8.31 -4.10 11.23
N TYR A 113 8.13 -3.34 10.15
CA TYR A 113 7.91 -3.93 8.84
C TYR A 113 9.14 -4.68 8.34
N ALA A 114 10.34 -4.12 8.54
CA ALA A 114 11.59 -4.83 8.26
C ALA A 114 11.72 -6.13 9.07
N PHE A 115 11.39 -6.09 10.36
CA PHE A 115 11.41 -7.27 11.24
C PHE A 115 10.44 -8.35 10.73
N ILE A 116 9.19 -7.99 10.43
CA ILE A 116 8.20 -8.91 9.86
C ILE A 116 8.74 -9.55 8.59
N LEU A 117 9.25 -8.75 7.65
CA LEU A 117 9.76 -9.27 6.38
C LEU A 117 10.96 -10.20 6.56
N VAL A 118 11.92 -9.84 7.42
CA VAL A 118 13.12 -10.68 7.64
C VAL A 118 12.76 -12.01 8.28
N VAL A 119 11.93 -11.97 9.35
CA VAL A 119 11.53 -13.20 10.04
C VAL A 119 10.71 -14.10 9.13
N SER A 120 9.76 -13.49 8.37
CA SER A 120 8.99 -14.22 7.38
C SER A 120 9.85 -14.78 6.24
N PHE A 121 10.87 -14.05 5.81
CA PHE A 121 11.77 -14.49 4.75
C PHE A 121 12.62 -15.69 5.18
N ILE A 122 13.12 -15.69 6.42
CA ILE A 122 13.81 -16.84 7.00
C ILE A 122 12.86 -18.04 7.07
N ALA A 123 11.64 -17.87 7.58
CA ALA A 123 10.64 -18.94 7.64
C ALA A 123 10.27 -19.46 6.24
N TRP A 124 10.10 -18.58 5.27
CA TRP A 124 9.82 -18.94 3.88
C TRP A 124 10.97 -19.74 3.26
N THR A 125 12.23 -19.35 3.49
CA THR A 125 13.40 -20.10 3.01
C THR A 125 13.49 -21.49 3.66
N LEU A 126 13.25 -21.57 4.97
CA LEU A 126 13.27 -22.85 5.71
C LEU A 126 12.10 -23.76 5.33
N SER A 127 10.96 -23.22 4.92
CA SER A 127 9.82 -24.01 4.47
C SER A 127 10.08 -24.82 3.19
N TRP A 128 11.06 -24.43 2.37
CA TRP A 128 11.47 -25.17 1.16
C TRP A 128 12.32 -26.40 1.48
N SER A 129 13.02 -26.41 2.59
CA SER A 129 13.90 -27.50 3.00
C SER A 129 13.20 -28.54 3.90
N SER A 130 11.90 -28.40 4.13
CA SER A 130 11.10 -29.21 5.06
C SER A 130 11.64 -29.19 6.52
N ILE A 131 12.51 -28.24 6.85
CA ILE A 131 13.03 -28.06 8.22
C ILE A 131 11.94 -27.44 9.10
N LEU A 132 11.14 -26.52 8.54
CA LEU A 132 10.07 -25.87 9.27
C LEU A 132 8.78 -26.69 9.12
N PRO A 133 8.18 -27.16 10.23
CA PRO A 133 6.91 -27.87 10.16
C PRO A 133 5.79 -26.92 9.68
N ASP A 134 4.86 -27.44 8.90
CA ASP A 134 3.63 -26.72 8.61
C ASP A 134 2.62 -26.87 9.76
N PHE A 135 1.78 -25.88 9.93
CA PHE A 135 0.71 -25.81 10.92
C PHE A 135 -0.67 -25.98 10.27
N GLY A 136 -0.70 -26.69 9.14
CA GLY A 136 -1.90 -26.99 8.39
C GLY A 136 -2.29 -25.93 7.37
N THR A 137 -3.41 -26.16 6.73
CA THR A 137 -3.95 -25.33 5.68
C THR A 137 -4.90 -24.27 6.25
N ILE A 138 -4.75 -23.03 5.82
CA ILE A 138 -5.69 -21.95 6.12
C ILE A 138 -6.34 -21.46 4.83
N VAL A 139 -7.62 -21.09 4.92
CA VAL A 139 -8.42 -20.58 3.80
C VAL A 139 -8.84 -19.15 4.10
N HIS A 140 -8.80 -18.28 3.11
CA HIS A 140 -9.24 -16.91 3.27
C HIS A 140 -10.78 -16.86 3.44
N PRO A 141 -11.32 -16.23 4.49
CA PRO A 141 -12.75 -16.30 4.82
C PRO A 141 -13.70 -15.72 3.78
N ALA A 142 -13.23 -14.83 2.91
CA ALA A 142 -14.03 -14.22 1.84
C ALA A 142 -13.78 -14.83 0.45
N HIS A 143 -12.83 -15.77 0.31
CA HIS A 143 -12.43 -16.33 -0.98
C HIS A 143 -11.95 -17.76 -0.79
N ASP A 144 -12.84 -18.73 -0.93
CA ASP A 144 -12.57 -20.18 -0.71
C ASP A 144 -11.44 -20.74 -1.60
N ASN A 145 -11.17 -20.09 -2.73
CA ASN A 145 -10.10 -20.48 -3.65
C ASN A 145 -8.69 -20.07 -3.17
N TYR A 146 -8.59 -19.21 -2.16
CA TYR A 146 -7.30 -18.75 -1.63
C TYR A 146 -6.90 -19.61 -0.42
N THR A 147 -6.23 -20.71 -0.71
CA THR A 147 -5.70 -21.68 0.25
C THR A 147 -4.19 -21.47 0.45
N TYR A 148 -3.76 -21.56 1.68
CA TYR A 148 -2.34 -21.36 2.05
C TYR A 148 -1.88 -22.43 3.03
N THR A 149 -0.64 -22.87 2.89
CA THR A 149 0.07 -23.58 3.95
C THR A 149 0.59 -22.58 4.97
N ASN A 150 0.25 -22.80 6.23
CA ASN A 150 0.61 -21.90 7.34
C ASN A 150 1.92 -22.35 8.00
N TYR A 151 2.90 -21.46 8.04
CA TYR A 151 4.15 -21.63 8.79
C TYR A 151 4.25 -20.64 9.97
N ILE A 152 3.12 -20.10 10.46
CA ILE A 152 2.97 -19.07 11.50
C ILE A 152 3.61 -17.74 11.06
N LEU A 153 4.91 -17.72 10.79
CA LEU A 153 5.70 -16.52 10.45
C LEU A 153 5.67 -16.19 8.96
N CYS A 154 5.18 -17.10 8.13
CA CYS A 154 4.87 -16.87 6.73
C CYS A 154 3.74 -17.79 6.28
N ILE A 155 3.09 -17.41 5.17
CA ILE A 155 2.12 -18.26 4.47
C ILE A 155 2.60 -18.50 3.04
N ARG A 156 2.35 -19.70 2.50
CA ARG A 156 2.63 -20.06 1.11
C ARG A 156 1.32 -20.46 0.42
N GLY A 157 0.98 -19.76 -0.65
CA GLY A 157 -0.23 -20.06 -1.41
C GLY A 157 0.03 -21.03 -2.55
N ALA A 158 -0.95 -21.88 -2.85
CA ALA A 158 -0.84 -22.84 -3.95
C ALA A 158 -0.57 -22.16 -5.32
N PHE A 159 -1.13 -20.96 -5.56
CA PHE A 159 -0.93 -20.22 -6.80
C PHE A 159 0.34 -19.36 -6.83
N TYR A 160 0.95 -19.10 -5.67
CA TYR A 160 2.12 -18.20 -5.53
C TYR A 160 3.26 -18.90 -4.78
N ASP A 161 3.36 -20.20 -4.90
CA ASP A 161 4.24 -21.02 -4.09
C ASP A 161 5.70 -20.56 -4.10
N ILE A 162 6.22 -20.17 -5.26
CA ILE A 162 7.60 -19.68 -5.44
C ILE A 162 7.76 -18.22 -4.99
N ARG A 163 6.67 -17.48 -4.80
CA ARG A 163 6.70 -16.05 -4.52
C ARG A 163 6.62 -15.78 -3.02
N PHE A 164 7.43 -14.85 -2.55
CA PHE A 164 7.43 -14.45 -1.15
C PHE A 164 6.23 -13.57 -0.80
N ASN A 165 5.29 -14.10 -0.03
CA ASN A 165 4.11 -13.38 0.45
C ASN A 165 4.30 -12.75 1.83
N SER A 166 5.30 -13.21 2.62
CA SER A 166 5.40 -12.93 4.04
C SER A 166 4.16 -13.46 4.79
N ILE A 167 3.54 -12.64 5.61
CA ILE A 167 2.30 -12.93 6.35
C ILE A 167 1.04 -12.45 5.60
N PHE A 168 1.17 -11.94 4.38
CA PHE A 168 0.09 -11.27 3.65
C PHE A 168 -0.52 -12.16 2.57
N LEU A 169 -1.76 -11.86 2.22
CA LEU A 169 -2.56 -12.60 1.23
C LEU A 169 -1.84 -12.77 -0.11
N GLU A 170 -1.17 -11.73 -0.59
CA GLU A 170 -0.52 -11.72 -1.90
C GLU A 170 0.87 -11.08 -1.86
N PRO A 171 1.81 -11.56 -2.70
CA PRO A 171 3.11 -10.92 -2.88
C PRO A 171 3.00 -9.45 -3.27
N GLY A 172 1.94 -9.10 -4.02
CA GLY A 172 1.64 -7.73 -4.44
C GLY A 172 1.36 -6.78 -3.27
N HIS A 173 0.67 -7.23 -2.21
CA HIS A 173 0.45 -6.43 -1.01
C HIS A 173 1.77 -6.10 -0.31
N THR A 174 2.60 -7.13 -0.10
CA THR A 174 3.95 -6.98 0.47
C THR A 174 4.76 -5.96 -0.32
N ALA A 175 4.85 -6.13 -1.64
CA ALA A 175 5.72 -5.32 -2.48
C ALA A 175 5.26 -3.85 -2.60
N MET A 176 3.95 -3.59 -2.67
CA MET A 176 3.43 -2.24 -2.79
C MET A 176 3.68 -1.42 -1.52
N ILE A 177 3.44 -2.01 -0.34
CA ILE A 177 3.70 -1.31 0.91
C ILE A 177 5.20 -1.15 1.17
N ALA A 178 6.01 -2.11 0.74
CA ALA A 178 7.46 -1.97 0.73
C ALA A 178 7.89 -0.76 -0.12
N ALA A 179 7.36 -0.62 -1.35
CA ALA A 179 7.68 0.50 -2.22
C ALA A 179 7.33 1.85 -1.58
N PHE A 180 6.15 1.99 -0.96
CA PHE A 180 5.77 3.20 -0.24
C PHE A 180 6.64 3.46 1.00
N THR A 181 6.95 2.41 1.78
CA THR A 181 7.81 2.53 2.96
C THR A 181 9.24 2.92 2.57
N LEU A 182 9.79 2.33 1.52
CA LEU A 182 11.10 2.69 0.96
C LEU A 182 11.11 4.15 0.47
N PHE A 183 10.04 4.58 -0.20
CA PHE A 183 9.91 5.94 -0.72
C PHE A 183 9.94 6.98 0.40
N VAL A 184 9.13 6.85 1.46
CA VAL A 184 9.09 7.83 2.56
C VAL A 184 10.37 7.83 3.38
N ASN A 185 11.14 6.73 3.37
CA ASN A 185 12.51 6.65 3.89
C ASN A 185 13.57 7.10 2.85
N ARG A 186 13.15 7.64 1.69
CA ARG A 186 14.02 8.15 0.61
C ARG A 186 15.04 7.12 0.11
N PHE A 187 14.71 5.84 0.15
CA PHE A 187 15.63 4.75 -0.20
C PHE A 187 16.99 4.86 0.50
N ASN A 188 16.98 5.26 1.78
CA ASN A 188 18.22 5.47 2.54
C ASN A 188 18.93 4.16 2.86
N LEU A 189 19.83 3.74 1.99
CA LEU A 189 20.62 2.50 2.12
C LEU A 189 21.60 2.49 3.31
N LYS A 190 21.72 3.57 4.09
CA LYS A 190 22.44 3.56 5.38
C LYS A 190 21.62 2.91 6.49
N SER A 191 20.30 2.78 6.32
CA SER A 191 19.41 2.11 7.27
C SER A 191 19.34 0.62 7.00
N LYS A 192 19.72 -0.21 7.98
CA LYS A 192 19.61 -1.67 7.90
C LYS A 192 18.17 -2.12 7.63
N ALA A 193 17.19 -1.46 8.24
CA ALA A 193 15.77 -1.75 8.02
C ALA A 193 15.34 -1.50 6.56
N VAL A 194 15.81 -0.40 5.96
CA VAL A 194 15.53 -0.09 4.55
C VAL A 194 16.16 -1.13 3.61
N ILE A 195 17.40 -1.53 3.89
CA ILE A 195 18.08 -2.60 3.11
C ILE A 195 17.29 -3.91 3.24
N ALA A 196 16.91 -4.30 4.44
CA ALA A 196 16.15 -5.52 4.69
C ALA A 196 14.80 -5.53 3.92
N ILE A 197 14.05 -4.42 3.97
CA ILE A 197 12.80 -4.29 3.21
C ILE A 197 13.07 -4.43 1.71
N LEU A 198 14.10 -3.76 1.19
CA LEU A 198 14.45 -3.82 -0.23
C LEU A 198 14.77 -5.24 -0.67
N VAL A 199 15.66 -5.92 0.07
CA VAL A 199 16.10 -7.29 -0.25
C VAL A 199 14.91 -8.26 -0.21
N CYS A 200 14.14 -8.28 0.87
CA CYS A 200 12.97 -9.17 0.98
C CYS A 200 11.94 -8.92 -0.14
N THR A 201 11.76 -7.65 -0.54
CA THR A 201 10.78 -7.30 -1.58
C THR A 201 11.17 -7.85 -2.96
N VAL A 202 12.45 -8.04 -3.25
CA VAL A 202 12.90 -8.64 -4.52
C VAL A 202 12.31 -10.05 -4.69
N PHE A 203 12.20 -10.84 -3.63
CA PHE A 203 11.67 -12.21 -3.69
C PHE A 203 10.15 -12.30 -3.77
N THR A 204 9.44 -11.17 -3.76
CA THR A 204 7.99 -11.17 -4.01
C THR A 204 7.64 -11.46 -5.46
N PHE A 205 8.57 -11.29 -6.39
CA PHE A 205 8.35 -11.34 -7.84
C PHE A 205 7.09 -10.58 -8.26
N SER A 206 6.90 -9.41 -7.65
CA SER A 206 5.77 -8.54 -7.93
C SER A 206 6.17 -7.45 -8.93
N LEU A 207 5.75 -7.62 -10.19
CA LEU A 207 6.00 -6.62 -11.23
C LEU A 207 5.53 -5.21 -10.82
N ALA A 208 4.33 -5.12 -10.24
CA ALA A 208 3.80 -3.85 -9.73
C ALA A 208 4.70 -3.24 -8.65
N GLY A 209 5.17 -4.05 -7.71
CA GLY A 209 6.08 -3.61 -6.66
C GLY A 209 7.38 -3.09 -7.23
N TYR A 210 7.95 -3.77 -8.22
CA TYR A 210 9.18 -3.35 -8.87
C TYR A 210 9.03 -2.03 -9.63
N VAL A 211 7.93 -1.88 -10.38
CA VAL A 211 7.63 -0.63 -11.09
C VAL A 211 7.46 0.53 -10.11
N LEU A 212 6.74 0.33 -9.00
CA LEU A 212 6.56 1.37 -7.98
C LEU A 212 7.86 1.71 -7.25
N MET A 213 8.71 0.72 -6.94
CA MET A 213 10.03 0.97 -6.34
C MET A 213 10.94 1.74 -7.29
N PHE A 214 10.99 1.34 -8.56
CA PHE A 214 11.78 2.02 -9.58
C PHE A 214 11.29 3.44 -9.81
N LEU A 215 9.98 3.65 -10.00
CA LEU A 215 9.37 4.96 -10.15
C LEU A 215 9.68 5.84 -8.93
N GLY A 216 9.49 5.30 -7.72
CA GLY A 216 9.78 6.00 -6.48
C GLY A 216 11.24 6.40 -6.36
N TYR A 217 12.16 5.51 -6.70
CA TYR A 217 13.59 5.79 -6.71
C TYR A 217 13.95 6.89 -7.71
N CYS A 218 13.41 6.84 -8.93
CA CYS A 218 13.62 7.87 -9.95
C CYS A 218 13.11 9.23 -9.47
N ILE A 219 11.92 9.30 -8.88
CA ILE A 219 11.36 10.55 -8.34
C ILE A 219 12.28 11.13 -7.24
N ILE A 220 12.76 10.31 -6.31
CA ILE A 220 13.69 10.77 -5.26
C ILE A 220 15.02 11.25 -5.87
N ALA A 221 15.55 10.54 -6.87
CA ALA A 221 16.76 10.92 -7.56
C ALA A 221 16.60 12.28 -8.28
N LEU A 222 15.47 12.47 -9.00
CA LEU A 222 15.13 13.73 -9.68
C LEU A 222 15.02 14.91 -8.70
N GLN A 223 14.51 14.68 -7.49
CA GLN A 223 14.36 15.74 -6.47
C GLN A 223 15.68 16.19 -5.86
N SER A 224 16.70 15.34 -5.86
CA SER A 224 17.94 15.53 -5.09
C SER A 224 19.17 15.87 -5.92
N LEU A 225 19.15 15.68 -7.24
CA LEU A 225 20.33 15.68 -8.08
C LEU A 225 20.21 16.63 -9.27
N ARG A 226 21.37 17.12 -9.76
CA ARG A 226 21.48 17.76 -11.08
C ARG A 226 21.39 16.69 -12.17
N VAL A 227 20.91 17.06 -13.37
CA VAL A 227 20.69 16.14 -14.49
C VAL A 227 21.86 15.19 -14.76
N LYS A 228 23.10 15.71 -14.79
CA LYS A 228 24.33 14.88 -14.94
C LYS A 228 24.48 13.80 -13.84
N GLN A 229 24.11 14.12 -12.62
CA GLN A 229 24.19 13.19 -11.49
C GLN A 229 23.07 12.14 -11.54
N ILE A 230 21.90 12.50 -12.10
CA ILE A 230 20.79 11.58 -12.30
C ILE A 230 21.20 10.51 -13.30
N VAL A 231 21.71 10.89 -14.48
CA VAL A 231 22.19 9.95 -15.48
C VAL A 231 23.23 9.00 -14.88
N LYS A 232 24.23 9.54 -14.16
CA LYS A 232 25.28 8.72 -13.53
C LYS A 232 24.73 7.72 -12.50
N LYS A 233 23.64 8.07 -11.80
CA LYS A 233 23.03 7.18 -10.78
C LYS A 233 22.00 6.23 -11.36
N VAL A 234 21.23 6.64 -12.35
CA VAL A 234 20.16 5.80 -12.94
C VAL A 234 20.72 4.84 -13.99
N PHE A 235 21.75 5.25 -14.72
CA PHE A 235 22.37 4.43 -15.77
C PHE A 235 22.80 3.01 -15.32
N PRO A 236 23.47 2.83 -14.16
CA PRO A 236 23.82 1.49 -13.69
C PRO A 236 22.61 0.58 -13.46
N TYR A 237 21.49 1.15 -12.99
CA TYR A 237 20.26 0.39 -12.80
C TYR A 237 19.62 -0.02 -14.12
N ILE A 238 19.62 0.88 -15.12
CA ILE A 238 19.17 0.54 -16.48
C ILE A 238 20.05 -0.58 -17.04
N LEU A 239 21.35 -0.49 -16.88
CA LEU A 239 22.27 -1.53 -17.33
C LEU A 239 22.00 -2.88 -16.62
N ILE A 240 21.84 -2.87 -15.29
CA ILE A 240 21.48 -4.09 -14.54
C ILE A 240 20.16 -4.65 -15.04
N LEU A 241 19.13 -3.83 -15.22
CA LEU A 241 17.82 -4.26 -15.74
C LEU A 241 17.95 -4.85 -17.15
N SER A 242 18.80 -4.26 -18.00
CA SER A 242 19.05 -4.78 -19.36
C SER A 242 19.76 -6.14 -19.33
N VAL A 243 20.73 -6.30 -18.43
CA VAL A 243 21.43 -7.59 -18.23
C VAL A 243 20.47 -8.65 -17.69
N VAL A 244 19.65 -8.29 -16.69
CA VAL A 244 18.62 -9.18 -16.12
C VAL A 244 17.60 -9.58 -17.17
N TYR A 245 17.15 -8.62 -18.00
CA TYR A 245 16.24 -8.89 -19.11
C TYR A 245 16.88 -9.86 -20.11
N TYR A 246 18.11 -9.58 -20.56
CA TYR A 246 18.82 -10.44 -21.49
C TYR A 246 19.04 -11.85 -20.93
N ALA A 247 19.46 -11.95 -19.65
CA ALA A 247 19.63 -13.23 -18.99
C ALA A 247 18.28 -14.00 -18.90
N GLY A 248 17.18 -13.32 -18.59
CA GLY A 248 15.87 -13.95 -18.50
C GLY A 248 15.38 -14.55 -19.84
N ILE A 249 15.62 -13.88 -20.96
CA ILE A 249 15.19 -14.39 -22.28
C ILE A 249 16.15 -15.44 -22.86
N THR A 250 17.42 -15.45 -22.45
CA THR A 250 18.44 -16.37 -23.02
C THR A 250 18.70 -17.60 -22.15
N TYR A 251 18.66 -17.47 -20.83
CA TYR A 251 18.89 -18.59 -19.93
C TYR A 251 17.82 -19.67 -20.09
N GLN A 252 18.24 -20.91 -20.34
CA GLN A 252 17.37 -22.06 -20.61
C GLN A 252 16.37 -21.80 -21.77
N ASN A 253 16.77 -21.04 -22.81
CA ASN A 253 15.90 -20.65 -23.91
C ASN A 253 14.59 -19.96 -23.47
N GLY A 254 14.64 -19.16 -22.39
CA GLY A 254 13.50 -18.49 -21.82
C GLY A 254 12.66 -19.33 -20.80
N ASN A 255 12.93 -20.62 -20.67
CA ASN A 255 12.22 -21.49 -19.71
C ASN A 255 12.77 -21.30 -18.29
N ASN A 256 12.55 -20.15 -17.71
CA ASN A 256 13.02 -19.83 -16.36
C ASN A 256 12.02 -18.93 -15.62
N LEU A 257 12.10 -18.98 -14.28
CA LEU A 257 11.19 -18.24 -13.39
C LEU A 257 11.17 -16.73 -13.62
N LEU A 258 12.32 -16.14 -14.01
CA LEU A 258 12.38 -14.71 -14.25
C LEU A 258 11.57 -14.32 -15.49
N ASN A 259 11.66 -15.12 -16.55
CA ASN A 259 10.87 -14.92 -17.76
C ASN A 259 9.38 -15.11 -17.47
N GLU A 260 9.00 -16.22 -16.90
CA GLU A 260 7.59 -16.56 -16.59
C GLU A 260 6.92 -15.54 -15.64
N LEU A 261 7.58 -15.20 -14.54
CA LEU A 261 6.97 -14.38 -13.50
C LEU A 261 7.05 -12.87 -13.78
N ILE A 262 7.95 -12.42 -14.66
CA ILE A 262 8.20 -11.00 -14.88
C ILE A 262 8.17 -10.61 -16.36
N LEU A 263 9.01 -11.26 -17.20
CA LEU A 263 9.21 -10.75 -18.56
C LEU A 263 8.03 -11.02 -19.48
N GLU A 264 7.44 -12.22 -19.43
CA GLU A 264 6.22 -12.55 -20.19
C GLU A 264 5.05 -11.64 -19.83
N ARG A 265 5.00 -11.19 -18.56
CA ARG A 265 3.97 -10.24 -18.11
C ARG A 265 4.16 -8.82 -18.62
N LEU A 266 5.34 -8.49 -19.13
CA LEU A 266 5.63 -7.20 -19.78
C LEU A 266 5.33 -7.22 -21.29
N GLN A 267 5.07 -8.39 -21.88
CA GLN A 267 4.74 -8.50 -23.28
C GLN A 267 3.36 -7.88 -23.55
N MET A 268 3.24 -7.23 -24.70
CA MET A 268 1.98 -6.72 -25.21
C MET A 268 1.27 -7.84 -25.96
N ASP A 269 0.06 -8.13 -25.53
CA ASP A 269 -0.88 -8.99 -26.23
C ASP A 269 -1.83 -8.10 -27.04
N ASP A 270 -2.04 -8.40 -28.31
CA ASP A 270 -2.87 -7.60 -29.21
C ASP A 270 -4.34 -7.53 -28.76
N GLU A 271 -4.84 -8.57 -28.06
CA GLU A 271 -6.22 -8.63 -27.58
C GLU A 271 -6.40 -8.09 -26.14
N LYS A 272 -5.41 -8.29 -25.27
CA LYS A 272 -5.51 -7.99 -23.83
C LYS A 272 -4.68 -6.81 -23.36
N GLY A 273 -3.85 -6.22 -24.24
CA GLY A 273 -2.86 -5.23 -23.86
C GLY A 273 -1.67 -5.88 -23.13
N PHE A 274 -1.22 -5.34 -22.00
CA PHE A 274 -0.17 -6.01 -21.21
C PHE A 274 -0.64 -7.36 -20.71
N SER A 275 0.08 -8.44 -21.05
CA SER A 275 -0.24 -9.81 -20.63
C SER A 275 -0.28 -9.99 -19.10
N GLY A 276 0.46 -9.15 -18.37
CA GLY A 276 0.41 -9.06 -16.90
C GLY A 276 -0.79 -8.29 -16.33
N ASN A 277 -1.66 -7.75 -17.18
CA ASN A 277 -2.87 -7.03 -16.75
C ASN A 277 -4.04 -8.01 -16.48
N ASN A 278 -3.85 -8.88 -15.52
CA ASN A 278 -4.85 -9.84 -15.05
C ASN A 278 -5.79 -9.26 -13.96
N ARG A 279 -5.95 -7.93 -13.91
CA ARG A 279 -6.74 -7.27 -12.84
C ARG A 279 -8.22 -7.25 -13.13
N THR A 280 -8.60 -7.30 -14.39
CA THR A 280 -10.00 -7.40 -14.83
C THR A 280 -10.09 -8.40 -15.97
N GLY A 281 -10.99 -9.36 -15.85
CA GLY A 281 -11.31 -10.29 -16.94
C GLY A 281 -12.05 -9.60 -18.09
N GLU A 282 -12.20 -10.29 -19.21
CA GLU A 282 -12.90 -9.81 -20.40
C GLU A 282 -14.32 -9.33 -20.10
N ILE A 283 -15.07 -10.11 -19.31
CA ILE A 283 -16.45 -9.77 -18.90
C ILE A 283 -16.48 -8.41 -18.18
N THR A 284 -15.56 -8.19 -17.23
CA THR A 284 -15.46 -6.91 -16.51
C THR A 284 -15.06 -5.77 -17.44
N ASN A 285 -14.18 -6.01 -18.41
CA ASN A 285 -13.79 -5.00 -19.38
C ASN A 285 -14.97 -4.59 -20.27
N ASN A 286 -15.74 -5.55 -20.79
CA ASN A 286 -16.93 -5.28 -21.60
C ASN A 286 -18.03 -4.58 -20.79
N THR A 287 -18.18 -4.95 -19.52
CA THR A 287 -19.09 -4.27 -18.59
C THR A 287 -18.66 -2.82 -18.36
N TYR A 288 -17.35 -2.57 -18.19
CA TYR A 288 -16.81 -1.23 -18.02
C TYR A 288 -17.01 -0.35 -19.27
N GLU A 289 -16.75 -0.88 -20.46
CA GLU A 289 -16.97 -0.15 -21.73
C GLU A 289 -18.44 0.20 -21.94
N SER A 290 -19.35 -0.72 -21.61
CA SER A 290 -20.78 -0.47 -21.64
C SER A 290 -21.19 0.60 -20.62
N PHE A 291 -20.61 0.56 -19.42
CA PHE A 291 -20.82 1.55 -18.38
C PHE A 291 -20.36 2.95 -18.79
N LEU A 292 -19.23 3.09 -19.49
CA LEU A 292 -18.73 4.40 -19.97
C LEU A 292 -19.70 5.12 -20.91
N LYS A 293 -20.63 4.40 -21.54
CA LYS A 293 -21.66 4.97 -22.41
C LYS A 293 -22.90 5.45 -21.64
N THR A 294 -22.93 5.26 -20.33
CA THR A 294 -24.07 5.65 -19.49
C THR A 294 -23.80 6.97 -18.74
N PRO A 295 -24.84 7.75 -18.37
CA PRO A 295 -24.65 8.93 -17.53
C PRO A 295 -24.11 8.60 -16.12
N GLU A 296 -24.21 7.35 -15.67
CA GLU A 296 -23.70 6.90 -14.38
C GLU A 296 -22.17 7.00 -14.27
N VAL A 297 -21.45 7.19 -15.38
CA VAL A 297 -19.99 7.42 -15.36
C VAL A 297 -19.59 8.60 -14.46
N ILE A 298 -20.48 9.58 -14.31
CA ILE A 298 -20.23 10.76 -13.48
C ILE A 298 -20.33 10.41 -12.00
N SER A 299 -21.38 9.70 -11.58
CA SER A 299 -21.70 9.45 -10.16
C SER A 299 -21.37 8.05 -9.67
N GLY A 300 -21.10 7.13 -10.56
CA GLY A 300 -20.99 5.69 -10.31
C GLY A 300 -22.33 4.98 -10.41
N MET A 301 -22.29 3.65 -10.54
CA MET A 301 -23.48 2.80 -10.48
C MET A 301 -24.13 2.93 -9.09
N SER A 302 -25.45 2.85 -9.02
CA SER A 302 -26.11 2.75 -7.72
C SER A 302 -25.52 1.56 -6.92
N PRO A 303 -25.39 1.68 -5.58
CA PRO A 303 -24.79 0.62 -4.76
C PRO A 303 -25.47 -0.74 -4.93
N GLN A 304 -26.78 -0.75 -5.17
CA GLN A 304 -27.56 -1.95 -5.42
C GLN A 304 -27.17 -2.60 -6.75
N ARG A 305 -27.10 -1.80 -7.83
CA ARG A 305 -26.73 -2.27 -9.16
C ARG A 305 -25.28 -2.82 -9.17
N TYR A 306 -24.35 -2.09 -8.55
CA TYR A 306 -22.96 -2.55 -8.43
C TYR A 306 -22.87 -3.90 -7.72
N SER A 307 -23.56 -4.08 -6.58
CA SER A 307 -23.60 -5.35 -5.84
C SER A 307 -24.15 -6.49 -6.69
N ASN A 308 -25.26 -6.26 -7.39
CA ASN A 308 -25.87 -7.28 -8.26
C ASN A 308 -24.92 -7.68 -9.41
N TYR A 309 -24.13 -6.75 -9.92
CA TYR A 309 -23.14 -7.04 -10.97
C TYR A 309 -21.97 -7.87 -10.43
N VAL A 310 -21.50 -7.60 -9.21
CA VAL A 310 -20.48 -8.43 -8.52
C VAL A 310 -21.03 -9.82 -8.25
N GLU A 311 -22.24 -9.97 -7.71
CA GLU A 311 -22.88 -11.26 -7.42
C GLU A 311 -23.10 -12.11 -8.67
N ARG A 312 -23.28 -11.49 -9.84
CA ARG A 312 -23.43 -12.17 -11.13
C ARG A 312 -22.10 -12.45 -11.84
N GLY A 313 -20.96 -12.12 -11.23
CA GLY A 313 -19.64 -12.28 -11.87
C GLY A 313 -19.39 -11.34 -13.05
N LEU A 314 -20.20 -10.27 -13.20
CA LEU A 314 -20.01 -9.26 -14.26
C LEU A 314 -18.92 -8.23 -13.91
N ILE A 315 -18.59 -8.11 -12.62
CA ILE A 315 -17.55 -7.24 -12.09
C ILE A 315 -16.66 -8.07 -11.16
N GLU A 316 -15.45 -8.36 -11.61
CA GLU A 316 -14.45 -9.13 -10.87
C GLU A 316 -13.08 -8.47 -10.95
N GLY A 317 -12.22 -8.79 -9.96
CA GLY A 317 -10.83 -8.38 -9.94
C GLY A 317 -10.56 -7.12 -9.11
N ALA A 318 -9.62 -6.30 -9.57
CA ALA A 318 -9.17 -5.09 -8.88
C ALA A 318 -8.78 -4.00 -9.90
N GLY A 319 -8.56 -2.79 -9.43
CA GLY A 319 -8.05 -1.71 -10.24
C GLY A 319 -9.02 -0.53 -10.39
N TYR A 320 -8.57 0.49 -11.09
CA TYR A 320 -9.29 1.76 -11.22
C TYR A 320 -10.66 1.61 -11.87
N LYS A 321 -10.83 0.67 -12.82
CA LYS A 321 -12.11 0.43 -13.52
C LYS A 321 -13.24 0.13 -12.54
N LEU A 322 -12.98 -0.74 -11.55
CA LEU A 322 -13.96 -1.08 -10.52
C LEU A 322 -14.32 0.14 -9.68
N TYR A 323 -13.33 0.94 -9.34
CA TYR A 323 -13.55 2.16 -8.56
C TYR A 323 -14.39 3.19 -9.33
N VAL A 324 -14.12 3.35 -10.65
CA VAL A 324 -14.90 4.23 -11.53
C VAL A 324 -16.34 3.72 -11.64
N MET A 325 -16.56 2.42 -11.86
CA MET A 325 -17.90 1.86 -11.90
C MET A 325 -18.65 2.06 -10.58
N GLN A 326 -17.98 1.92 -9.45
CA GLN A 326 -18.58 2.06 -8.13
C GLN A 326 -18.83 3.52 -7.72
N LYS A 327 -17.88 4.44 -7.98
CA LYS A 327 -17.84 5.79 -7.42
C LYS A 327 -17.96 6.90 -8.46
N GLY A 328 -17.83 6.57 -9.74
CA GLY A 328 -17.80 7.52 -10.84
C GLY A 328 -16.58 8.44 -10.84
N ILE A 329 -16.59 9.39 -11.75
CA ILE A 329 -15.56 10.43 -11.84
C ILE A 329 -15.55 11.31 -10.60
N ILE A 330 -16.72 11.62 -10.03
CA ILE A 330 -16.84 12.41 -8.80
C ILE A 330 -16.09 11.74 -7.64
N GLY A 331 -16.22 10.42 -7.47
CA GLY A 331 -15.50 9.69 -6.45
C GLY A 331 -13.98 9.80 -6.60
N ILE A 332 -13.44 9.71 -7.83
CA ILE A 332 -12.01 9.90 -8.10
C ILE A 332 -11.59 11.33 -7.74
N LEU A 333 -12.35 12.33 -8.17
CA LEU A 333 -12.04 13.74 -7.89
C LEU A 333 -12.02 14.02 -6.38
N LEU A 334 -12.96 13.47 -5.62
CA LEU A 334 -13.00 13.61 -4.15
C LEU A 334 -11.75 12.99 -3.50
N VAL A 335 -11.33 11.81 -3.94
CA VAL A 335 -10.10 11.17 -3.45
C VAL A 335 -8.87 12.02 -3.78
N LEU A 336 -8.73 12.45 -5.03
CA LEU A 336 -7.61 13.30 -5.46
C LEU A 336 -7.58 14.62 -4.70
N LEU A 337 -8.73 15.26 -4.47
CA LEU A 337 -8.84 16.48 -3.67
C LEU A 337 -8.41 16.25 -2.22
N ALA A 338 -8.81 15.13 -1.60
CA ALA A 338 -8.41 14.79 -0.24
C ALA A 338 -6.89 14.61 -0.12
N TYR A 339 -6.27 13.87 -1.04
CA TYR A 339 -4.80 13.68 -1.06
C TYR A 339 -4.05 14.96 -1.43
N PHE A 340 -4.56 15.74 -2.37
CA PHE A 340 -4.00 17.05 -2.69
C PHE A 340 -4.07 18.00 -1.49
N TYR A 341 -5.14 17.93 -0.70
CA TYR A 341 -5.27 18.74 0.51
C TYR A 341 -4.20 18.35 1.56
N ILE A 342 -3.88 17.05 1.71
CA ILE A 342 -2.75 16.60 2.54
C ILE A 342 -1.44 17.23 2.03
N TYR A 343 -1.20 17.18 0.72
CA TYR A 343 -0.02 17.78 0.09
C TYR A 343 0.11 19.27 0.42
N ARG A 344 -0.98 20.04 0.37
CA ARG A 344 -0.97 21.47 0.64
C ARG A 344 -0.41 21.81 2.02
N TYR A 345 -0.68 20.99 3.04
CA TYR A 345 -0.24 21.16 4.42
C TYR A 345 1.05 20.40 4.75
N SER A 346 1.64 19.73 3.78
CA SER A 346 2.90 19.01 3.99
C SER A 346 4.05 19.95 4.31
N GLY A 347 4.88 19.53 5.27
CA GLY A 347 6.17 20.18 5.58
C GLY A 347 7.25 19.83 4.54
N ASP A 348 7.10 18.73 3.80
CA ASP A 348 7.98 18.32 2.71
C ASP A 348 7.17 18.12 1.43
N LYS A 349 6.86 19.23 0.77
CA LYS A 349 6.01 19.22 -0.43
C LYS A 349 6.56 18.35 -1.55
N ARG A 350 7.90 18.31 -1.72
CA ARG A 350 8.51 17.51 -2.80
C ARG A 350 8.31 16.02 -2.54
N LEU A 351 8.57 15.56 -1.32
CA LEU A 351 8.36 14.16 -0.97
C LEU A 351 6.89 13.76 -1.09
N THR A 352 5.98 14.60 -0.56
CA THR A 352 4.54 14.31 -0.60
C THR A 352 3.98 14.31 -2.02
N LEU A 353 4.42 15.25 -2.89
CA LEU A 353 4.05 15.25 -4.30
C LEU A 353 4.58 14.00 -5.02
N GLY A 354 5.83 13.64 -4.76
CA GLY A 354 6.40 12.43 -5.33
C GLY A 354 5.65 11.18 -4.89
N LEU A 355 5.26 11.09 -3.61
CA LEU A 355 4.43 9.98 -3.13
C LEU A 355 3.04 9.98 -3.77
N LEU A 356 2.45 11.15 -4.04
CA LEU A 356 1.17 11.24 -4.75
C LEU A 356 1.28 10.65 -6.16
N LEU A 357 2.39 10.87 -6.87
CA LEU A 357 2.62 10.26 -8.18
C LEU A 357 2.75 8.73 -8.09
N VAL A 358 3.49 8.22 -7.11
CA VAL A 358 3.60 6.78 -6.85
C VAL A 358 2.24 6.20 -6.48
N TYR A 359 1.44 6.93 -5.70
CA TYR A 359 0.09 6.54 -5.30
C TYR A 359 -0.85 6.45 -6.51
N ILE A 360 -0.83 7.43 -7.43
CA ILE A 360 -1.64 7.40 -8.65
C ILE A 360 -1.27 6.18 -9.50
N ALA A 361 0.03 5.89 -9.63
CA ALA A 361 0.48 4.69 -10.34
C ALA A 361 0.00 3.39 -9.66
N ALA A 362 0.02 3.34 -8.32
CA ALA A 362 -0.50 2.20 -7.57
C ALA A 362 -2.03 2.08 -7.68
N PHE A 363 -2.75 3.20 -7.70
CA PHE A 363 -4.21 3.25 -7.84
C PHE A 363 -4.69 2.64 -9.16
N TRP A 364 -3.91 2.78 -10.22
CA TRP A 364 -4.21 2.16 -11.50
C TRP A 364 -4.42 0.65 -11.39
N GLN A 365 -3.61 -0.01 -10.56
CA GLN A 365 -3.68 -1.46 -10.37
C GLN A 365 -4.58 -1.88 -9.20
N ARG A 366 -4.61 -1.09 -8.13
CA ARG A 366 -5.37 -1.38 -6.91
C ARG A 366 -6.00 -0.11 -6.39
N ALA A 367 -7.25 0.09 -6.73
CA ALA A 367 -7.99 1.29 -6.39
C ALA A 367 -8.59 1.22 -4.97
N TYR A 368 -7.72 1.11 -3.97
CA TYR A 368 -8.09 1.09 -2.55
C TYR A 368 -7.64 2.37 -1.83
N PRO A 369 -8.24 3.54 -2.15
CA PRO A 369 -7.75 4.84 -1.69
C PRO A 369 -7.72 4.98 -0.17
N PHE A 370 -8.54 4.22 0.56
CA PHE A 370 -8.69 4.30 2.01
C PHE A 370 -8.06 3.13 2.76
N TRP A 371 -7.16 2.39 2.14
CA TRP A 371 -6.34 1.44 2.86
C TRP A 371 -5.48 2.16 3.89
N TYR A 372 -5.53 1.75 5.14
CA TYR A 372 -4.75 2.35 6.21
C TYR A 372 -3.26 2.34 5.93
N SER A 373 -2.74 1.25 5.34
CA SER A 373 -1.34 1.14 4.97
C SER A 373 -0.88 2.25 4.01
N TRP A 374 -1.70 2.61 3.01
CA TRP A 374 -1.34 3.68 2.08
C TRP A 374 -1.49 5.05 2.70
N LEU A 375 -2.60 5.28 3.36
CA LEU A 375 -2.95 6.58 3.91
C LEU A 375 -2.03 7.00 5.05
N VAL A 376 -1.70 6.06 5.96
CA VAL A 376 -0.77 6.33 7.06
C VAL A 376 0.64 6.63 6.54
N ILE A 377 1.12 5.87 5.54
CA ILE A 377 2.43 6.15 4.92
C ILE A 377 2.40 7.49 4.19
N PHE A 378 1.28 7.87 3.59
CA PHE A 378 1.13 9.19 2.99
C PHE A 378 1.28 10.30 4.03
N TYR A 379 0.72 10.15 5.23
CA TYR A 379 0.96 11.09 6.33
C TYR A 379 2.42 11.17 6.74
N PHE A 380 3.13 10.06 6.75
CA PHE A 380 4.56 10.05 7.05
C PHE A 380 5.36 10.88 6.03
N SER A 381 4.92 11.00 4.78
CA SER A 381 5.57 11.83 3.77
C SER A 381 5.49 13.32 4.07
N THR A 382 4.53 13.74 4.90
CA THR A 382 4.34 15.15 5.27
C THR A 382 5.40 15.65 6.26
N ILE A 383 6.19 14.76 6.83
CA ILE A 383 7.21 15.07 7.83
C ILE A 383 8.42 15.71 7.12
N ARG A 384 8.75 16.94 7.47
CA ARG A 384 9.99 17.55 7.03
C ARG A 384 11.17 16.86 7.71
N GLN A 385 11.87 16.00 7.01
CA GLN A 385 13.14 15.46 7.48
C GLN A 385 14.17 16.60 7.43
N ILE A 386 14.63 17.05 8.59
CA ILE A 386 15.81 17.91 8.68
C ILE A 386 16.97 17.01 8.23
N GLN A 387 17.45 17.22 7.01
CA GLN A 387 18.74 16.68 6.60
C GLN A 387 19.76 17.24 7.59
N GLY A 388 20.38 16.36 8.35
CA GLY A 388 21.49 16.76 9.19
C GLY A 388 22.49 17.50 8.30
N LYS A 389 22.68 18.79 8.53
CA LYS A 389 23.86 19.49 8.02
C LYS A 389 25.04 18.69 8.57
N ASN A 390 25.66 17.90 7.71
CA ASN A 390 27.01 17.46 7.98
C ASN A 390 27.82 18.74 8.21
N LYS A 391 28.08 19.04 9.48
CA LYS A 391 29.16 19.93 9.81
C LYS A 391 30.41 19.19 9.37
N ASN A 392 30.95 19.57 8.22
CA ASN A 392 32.36 19.43 7.92
C ASN A 392 33.12 20.46 8.75
#